data_d439d83333c65c1d47cfadcc094ec81a
#
_entry.id   d439d83333c65c1d47cfadcc094ec81a
#
_cell.length_a   1.000
_cell.length_b   1.000
_cell.length_c   1.000
_cell.angle_alpha   90.00
_cell.angle_beta   90.00
_cell.angle_gamma   90.00
#
_symmetry.space_group_name_H-M   'P 1'
#
loop_
_entity.id
_entity.type
_entity.pdbx_description
1 polymer ?
#
loop_
_entity_poly.entity_id
_entity_poly.type
_entity_poly.pdbx_seq_one_letter_code
_entity_poly.pdbx_strand_id
1 'polypeptide(L)'
;MSHLDPIAELIRSCLPTEATPPAGSDDLFRIYAVLLQAKGEQVTDEDVHNAWTAWTQSTDDSHKALVAFRDLDARTRALDAPYTLAIRTAARRLHDPADR
;
A
#
# COMPACT_ATOMS: atom_id res chain seq x y z
N MET A 1 -15.08 -8.53 -11.52
CA MET A 1 -14.03 -7.51 -11.53
C MET A 1 -14.38 -6.43 -10.52
N SER A 2 -13.43 -6.04 -9.69
CA SER A 2 -13.66 -5.05 -8.65
C SER A 2 -13.47 -3.63 -9.21
N HIS A 3 -14.28 -2.66 -8.75
CA HIS A 3 -14.06 -1.25 -9.09
C HIS A 3 -12.78 -0.71 -8.48
N LEU A 4 -12.15 -1.47 -7.57
CA LEU A 4 -10.86 -1.12 -6.97
C LEU A 4 -9.69 -1.47 -7.89
N ASP A 5 -9.88 -2.35 -8.88
CA ASP A 5 -8.78 -2.81 -9.71
C ASP A 5 -8.08 -1.68 -10.48
N PRO A 6 -8.78 -0.71 -11.08
CA PRO A 6 -8.09 0.41 -11.74
C PRO A 6 -7.24 1.23 -10.79
N ILE A 7 -7.71 1.44 -9.55
CA ILE A 7 -6.94 2.17 -8.54
C ILE A 7 -5.73 1.37 -8.10
N ALA A 8 -5.91 0.06 -7.89
CA ALA A 8 -4.81 -0.83 -7.54
C ALA A 8 -3.70 -0.82 -8.60
N GLU A 9 -4.10 -0.86 -9.88
CA GLU A 9 -3.13 -0.79 -10.98
C GLU A 9 -2.41 0.55 -11.03
N LEU A 10 -3.12 1.64 -10.77
CA LEU A 10 -2.51 2.96 -10.70
C LEU A 10 -1.45 3.00 -9.60
N ILE A 11 -1.76 2.45 -8.42
CA ILE A 11 -0.81 2.41 -7.31
C ILE A 11 0.43 1.60 -7.71
N ARG A 12 0.26 0.43 -8.34
CA ARG A 12 1.39 -0.37 -8.82
C ARG A 12 2.27 0.45 -9.77
N SER A 13 1.65 1.20 -10.66
CA SER A 13 2.40 1.99 -11.66
C SER A 13 3.19 3.12 -11.03
N CYS A 14 2.86 3.51 -9.80
CA CYS A 14 3.57 4.56 -9.09
C CYS A 14 4.74 4.04 -8.24
N LEU A 15 4.89 2.72 -8.12
CA LEU A 15 6.00 2.14 -7.38
C LEU A 15 7.33 2.35 -8.12
N PRO A 16 8.42 2.58 -7.38
CA PRO A 16 9.75 2.61 -8.00
C PRO A 16 10.14 1.24 -8.52
N THR A 17 11.03 1.19 -9.50
CA THR A 17 11.45 -0.08 -10.11
C THR A 17 12.14 -1.01 -9.11
N GLU A 18 12.74 -0.48 -8.05
CA GLU A 18 13.41 -1.26 -7.02
C GLU A 18 12.42 -1.96 -6.08
N ALA A 19 11.19 -1.47 -6.00
CA ALA A 19 10.19 -2.08 -5.14
C ALA A 19 9.65 -3.35 -5.79
N THR A 20 9.73 -4.45 -5.07
CA THR A 20 9.28 -5.76 -5.57
C THR A 20 8.12 -6.25 -4.69
N PRO A 21 6.86 -6.04 -5.14
CA PRO A 21 5.72 -6.56 -4.37
C PRO A 21 5.77 -8.08 -4.26
N PRO A 22 5.24 -8.64 -3.17
CA PRO A 22 5.17 -10.10 -3.03
C PRO A 22 4.35 -10.74 -4.14
N ALA A 23 4.67 -11.98 -4.48
CA ALA A 23 3.87 -12.74 -5.44
C ALA A 23 2.45 -12.90 -4.88
N GLY A 24 1.45 -12.82 -5.76
CA GLY A 24 0.06 -12.99 -5.36
C GLY A 24 -0.50 -11.84 -4.54
N SER A 25 0.06 -10.63 -4.69
CA SER A 25 -0.31 -9.47 -3.87
C SER A 25 -1.47 -8.64 -4.43
N ASP A 26 -2.27 -9.19 -5.35
CA ASP A 26 -3.40 -8.44 -5.92
C ASP A 26 -4.36 -7.96 -4.85
N ASP A 27 -4.69 -8.82 -3.88
CA ASP A 27 -5.59 -8.44 -2.79
C ASP A 27 -4.97 -7.36 -1.89
N LEU A 28 -3.65 -7.40 -1.69
CA LEU A 28 -2.96 -6.36 -0.94
C LEU A 28 -3.13 -4.99 -1.62
N PHE A 29 -2.97 -4.94 -2.94
CA PHE A 29 -3.14 -3.68 -3.66
C PHE A 29 -4.59 -3.20 -3.67
N ARG A 30 -5.56 -4.11 -3.59
CA ARG A 30 -6.95 -3.73 -3.38
C ARG A 30 -7.16 -3.08 -2.01
N ILE A 31 -6.49 -3.59 -0.98
CA ILE A 31 -6.52 -2.96 0.35
C ILE A 31 -5.89 -1.57 0.28
N TYR A 32 -4.78 -1.43 -0.44
CA TYR A 32 -4.18 -0.11 -0.64
C TYR A 32 -5.11 0.83 -1.39
N ALA A 33 -5.89 0.32 -2.34
CA ALA A 33 -6.89 1.14 -3.04
C ALA A 33 -7.97 1.65 -2.08
N VAL A 34 -8.38 0.83 -1.12
CA VAL A 34 -9.32 1.26 -0.07
C VAL A 34 -8.70 2.36 0.79
N LEU A 35 -7.43 2.21 1.16
CA LEU A 35 -6.71 3.25 1.91
C LEU A 35 -6.69 4.57 1.14
N LEU A 36 -6.43 4.49 -0.16
CA LEU A 36 -6.41 5.68 -1.01
C LEU A 36 -7.77 6.37 -1.01
N GLN A 37 -8.85 5.59 -1.16
CA GLN A 37 -10.20 6.16 -1.16
C GLN A 37 -10.56 6.76 0.19
N ALA A 38 -10.08 6.18 1.28
CA ALA A 38 -10.40 6.65 2.63
C ALA A 38 -9.58 7.86 3.05
N LYS A 39 -8.30 7.90 2.70
CA LYS A 39 -7.36 8.90 3.22
C LYS A 39 -6.65 9.71 2.14
N GLY A 40 -6.61 9.24 0.91
CA GLY A 40 -5.93 9.94 -0.18
C GLY A 40 -4.46 10.24 0.14
N GLU A 41 -4.07 11.50 0.05
CA GLU A 41 -2.70 11.92 0.33
C GLU A 41 -2.36 11.93 1.82
N GLN A 42 -3.32 11.61 2.70
CA GLN A 42 -3.10 11.53 4.14
C GLN A 42 -2.66 10.14 4.60
N VAL A 43 -2.53 9.17 3.69
CA VAL A 43 -2.05 7.83 4.02
C VAL A 43 -0.64 7.91 4.60
N THR A 44 -0.42 7.17 5.70
CA THR A 44 0.87 7.14 6.42
C THR A 44 1.54 5.78 6.27
N ASP A 45 2.82 5.71 6.65
CA ASP A 45 3.54 4.44 6.69
C ASP A 45 2.88 3.46 7.65
N GLU A 46 2.33 3.94 8.76
CA GLU A 46 1.60 3.08 9.69
C GLU A 46 0.36 2.48 9.04
N ASP A 47 -0.39 3.28 8.27
CA ASP A 47 -1.55 2.79 7.54
C ASP A 47 -1.17 1.66 6.58
N VAL A 48 -0.07 1.83 5.86
CA VAL A 48 0.44 0.83 4.92
C VAL A 48 0.85 -0.44 5.65
N HIS A 49 1.56 -0.30 6.75
CA HIS A 49 1.96 -1.45 7.55
C HIS A 49 0.74 -2.22 8.09
N ASN A 50 -0.28 -1.50 8.56
CA ASN A 50 -1.49 -2.14 9.05
C ASN A 50 -2.22 -2.89 7.95
N ALA A 51 -2.26 -2.34 6.74
CA ALA A 51 -2.86 -3.00 5.59
C ALA A 51 -2.10 -4.28 5.24
N TRP A 52 -0.77 -4.20 5.21
CA TRP A 52 0.08 -5.35 4.94
C TRP A 52 -0.10 -6.44 6.01
N THR A 53 -0.18 -6.04 7.28
CA THR A 53 -0.42 -6.98 8.38
C THR A 53 -1.76 -7.70 8.20
N ALA A 54 -2.83 -6.96 7.87
CA ALA A 54 -4.14 -7.55 7.65
C ALA A 54 -4.10 -8.55 6.49
N TRP A 55 -3.43 -8.20 5.39
CA TRP A 55 -3.29 -9.09 4.25
C TRP A 55 -2.50 -10.35 4.61
N THR A 56 -1.39 -10.17 5.33
CA THR A 56 -0.52 -11.29 5.73
C THR A 56 -1.27 -12.23 6.66
N GLN A 57 -2.05 -11.70 7.60
CA GLN A 57 -2.86 -12.52 8.50
C GLN A 57 -3.91 -13.35 7.77
N SER A 58 -4.43 -12.82 6.66
CA SER A 58 -5.43 -13.55 5.86
C SER A 58 -4.80 -14.66 5.01
N THR A 59 -3.50 -14.58 4.74
CA THR A 59 -2.80 -15.52 3.88
C THR A 59 -1.81 -16.42 4.65
N ASP A 60 -1.15 -15.86 5.67
CA ASP A 60 -0.15 -16.58 6.46
C ASP A 60 0.07 -15.84 7.80
N ASP A 61 -0.57 -16.34 8.84
CA ASP A 61 -0.50 -15.72 10.17
C ASP A 61 0.77 -16.06 10.95
N SER A 62 1.65 -16.90 10.38
CA SER A 62 2.91 -17.24 11.02
C SER A 62 4.04 -16.25 10.72
N HIS A 63 3.78 -15.22 9.94
CA HIS A 63 4.81 -14.28 9.51
C HIS A 63 5.36 -13.49 10.70
N LYS A 64 6.70 -13.42 10.80
CA LYS A 64 7.36 -12.83 11.95
C LYS A 64 7.22 -11.31 12.06
N ALA A 65 6.83 -10.64 10.99
CA ALA A 65 6.72 -9.18 10.99
C ALA A 65 5.31 -8.70 11.41
N LEU A 66 4.51 -9.56 12.04
CA LEU A 66 3.18 -9.18 12.53
C LEU A 66 3.28 -8.49 13.89
N VAL A 67 3.94 -7.33 13.91
CA VAL A 67 4.08 -6.50 15.10
C VAL A 67 3.57 -5.09 14.79
N ALA A 68 3.21 -4.35 15.83
CA ALA A 68 2.74 -2.98 15.65
C ALA A 68 3.82 -2.13 14.99
N PHE A 69 3.41 -1.19 14.14
CA PHE A 69 4.35 -0.34 13.40
C PHE A 69 5.34 0.37 14.33
N ARG A 70 4.85 0.89 15.46
CA ARG A 70 5.70 1.63 16.42
C ARG A 70 6.76 0.75 17.08
N ASP A 71 6.58 -0.57 17.04
CA ASP A 71 7.52 -1.52 17.66
C ASP A 71 8.57 -2.01 16.66
N LEU A 72 8.48 -1.59 15.38
CA LEU A 72 9.45 -1.93 14.36
C LEU A 72 10.67 -1.05 14.47
N ASP A 73 11.84 -1.57 14.07
CA ASP A 73 13.03 -0.73 13.96
C ASP A 73 12.92 0.16 12.70
N ALA A 74 13.81 1.16 12.61
CA ALA A 74 13.75 2.13 11.53
C ALA A 74 13.94 1.48 10.15
N ARG A 75 14.77 0.45 10.06
CA ARG A 75 15.00 -0.25 8.79
C ARG A 75 13.75 -0.95 8.30
N THR A 76 13.06 -1.64 9.21
CA THR A 76 11.83 -2.35 8.85
C THR A 76 10.71 -1.38 8.50
N ARG A 77 10.59 -0.27 9.24
CA ARG A 77 9.63 0.78 8.91
C ARG A 77 9.85 1.34 7.51
N ALA A 78 11.12 1.49 7.13
CA ALA A 78 11.47 2.06 5.82
C ALA A 78 10.98 1.18 4.66
N LEU A 79 10.69 -0.10 4.88
CA LEU A 79 10.18 -0.98 3.83
C LEU A 79 8.78 -0.56 3.37
N ASP A 80 8.03 0.15 4.20
CA ASP A 80 6.68 0.60 3.86
C ASP A 80 6.68 1.91 3.04
N ALA A 81 7.76 2.68 3.12
CA ALA A 81 7.81 4.01 2.53
C ALA A 81 7.53 4.04 1.02
N PRO A 82 8.07 3.13 0.18
CA PRO A 82 7.76 3.15 -1.24
C PRO A 82 6.28 2.97 -1.53
N TYR A 83 5.59 2.14 -0.75
CA TYR A 83 4.16 1.89 -0.93
C TYR A 83 3.34 3.09 -0.48
N THR A 84 3.71 3.73 0.63
CA THR A 84 3.06 4.95 1.09
C THR A 84 3.15 6.03 0.02
N LEU A 85 4.35 6.23 -0.53
CA LEU A 85 4.57 7.22 -1.57
C LEU A 85 3.76 6.90 -2.83
N ALA A 86 3.70 5.63 -3.22
CA ALA A 86 2.93 5.21 -4.39
C ALA A 86 1.44 5.50 -4.21
N ILE A 87 0.88 5.23 -3.02
CA ILE A 87 -0.52 5.50 -2.74
C ILE A 87 -0.80 7.00 -2.78
N ARG A 88 0.06 7.80 -2.17
CA ARG A 88 -0.09 9.26 -2.18
C ARG A 88 0.02 9.84 -3.59
N THR A 89 0.95 9.32 -4.37
CA THR A 89 1.14 9.76 -5.77
C THR A 89 -0.09 9.40 -6.60
N ALA A 90 -0.61 8.19 -6.44
CA ALA A 90 -1.81 7.77 -7.14
C ALA A 90 -3.01 8.64 -6.74
N ALA A 91 -3.14 8.95 -5.45
CA ALA A 91 -4.22 9.83 -4.97
C ALA A 91 -4.14 11.20 -5.60
N ARG A 92 -2.92 11.76 -5.70
CA ARG A 92 -2.71 13.06 -6.32
C ARG A 92 -3.11 13.04 -7.79
N ARG A 93 -2.75 11.98 -8.51
CA ARG A 93 -3.10 11.85 -9.93
C ARG A 93 -4.61 11.77 -10.14
N LEU A 94 -5.29 11.05 -9.26
CA LEU A 94 -6.76 10.94 -9.35
C LEU A 94 -7.47 12.27 -9.11
N HIS A 95 -6.87 13.16 -8.31
CA HIS A 95 -7.44 14.47 -8.00
C HIS A 95 -6.97 15.59 -8.93
N ASP A 96 -5.98 15.32 -9.78
CA ASP A 96 -5.42 16.33 -10.68
C ASP A 96 -6.10 16.22 -12.04
N PRO A 97 -6.92 17.22 -12.45
CA PRO A 97 -7.60 17.18 -13.75
C PRO A 97 -6.65 17.11 -14.93
N ALA A 98 -5.42 17.61 -14.79
CA ALA A 98 -4.42 17.60 -15.87
C ALA A 98 -3.92 16.21 -16.20
N ASP A 99 -4.08 15.25 -15.30
CA ASP A 99 -3.63 13.87 -15.49
C ASP A 99 -4.71 12.95 -16.05
N ARG A 100 -5.86 13.49 -16.43
CA ARG A 100 -6.98 12.70 -16.94
C ARG A 100 -7.09 12.78 -18.45
#